data_512ce204c0c63438ea8bc5d03f0e656b
#
_entry.id   512ce204c0c63438ea8bc5d03f0e656b
#
_cell.length_a   1.000
_cell.length_b   1.000
_cell.length_c   1.000
_cell.angle_alpha   90.00
_cell.angle_beta   90.00
_cell.angle_gamma   90.00
#
_symmetry.space_group_name_H-M   'P 1'
#
loop_
_entity.id
_entity.type
_entity.pdbx_description
1 polymer ?
#
loop_
_entity_poly.entity_id
_entity_poly.type
_entity_poly.pdbx_seq_one_letter_code
_entity_poly.pdbx_strand_id
1 'polypeptide(L)'
;MSQTSTLKGQCIAEFLGTGLLIFFGVGCVAALKVAGASFGQWEISIIWGLGVAMAIYLTAGVSGAHLNPAVTIALWLFACFDGRKVVPFIISQFAGAFCAAALVYGLYYNLFFDFEHSHNMVRGSVESLELAGIFSTYPNPHINFVQAFAVEMVITAILMGVILALTDDGNGIPRGPLAPLLIGLLIAVIGASMGPLTGFAMNPARDLGPKTFAWLAGWGDVAFTGGKDIPYFLVPLCAPIVGAALGAFCYRKLIGRHLPCDTCVVEEKEAASPSTTQHKASL
;
A
#
# COMPACT_ATOMS: atom_id res chain seq x y z
N MET A 1 -5.53 22.47 -23.22
CA MET A 1 -6.39 21.25 -23.20
C MET A 1 -5.77 20.30 -22.20
N SER A 2 -6.42 20.05 -21.06
CA SER A 2 -5.94 19.02 -20.13
C SER A 2 -6.21 17.66 -20.78
N GLN A 3 -5.15 16.96 -21.18
CA GLN A 3 -5.28 15.58 -21.64
C GLN A 3 -5.71 14.73 -20.42
N THR A 4 -6.92 14.17 -20.49
CA THR A 4 -7.31 13.13 -19.56
C THR A 4 -6.43 11.91 -19.78
N SER A 5 -5.83 11.36 -18.71
CA SER A 5 -4.95 10.20 -18.80
C SER A 5 -5.73 8.98 -19.36
N THR A 6 -5.15 8.31 -20.35
CA THR A 6 -5.75 7.10 -20.94
C THR A 6 -5.68 5.93 -19.94
N LEU A 7 -6.57 4.95 -20.06
CA LEU A 7 -6.51 3.73 -19.24
C LEU A 7 -5.14 3.03 -19.37
N LYS A 8 -4.58 2.97 -20.57
CA LYS A 8 -3.23 2.43 -20.79
C LYS A 8 -2.17 3.19 -20.00
N GLY A 9 -2.22 4.53 -20.02
CA GLY A 9 -1.29 5.36 -19.25
C GLY A 9 -1.46 5.12 -17.73
N GLN A 10 -2.70 5.02 -17.26
CA GLN A 10 -3.00 4.71 -15.87
C GLN A 10 -2.46 3.33 -15.45
N CYS A 11 -2.63 2.30 -16.26
CA CYS A 11 -2.08 0.97 -16.03
C CYS A 11 -0.55 0.97 -15.99
N ILE A 12 0.11 1.73 -16.87
CA ILE A 12 1.57 1.90 -16.84
C ILE A 12 2.00 2.57 -15.53
N ALA A 13 1.29 3.60 -15.08
CA ALA A 13 1.57 4.28 -13.82
C ALA A 13 1.40 3.34 -12.61
N GLU A 14 0.33 2.53 -12.57
CA GLU A 14 0.13 1.53 -11.51
C GLU A 14 1.22 0.45 -11.52
N PHE A 15 1.64 -0.02 -12.70
CA PHE A 15 2.75 -0.97 -12.85
C PHE A 15 4.06 -0.38 -12.33
N LEU A 16 4.43 0.82 -12.78
CA LEU A 16 5.70 1.46 -12.39
C LEU A 16 5.70 1.86 -10.92
N GLY A 17 4.61 2.42 -10.41
CA GLY A 17 4.50 2.82 -9.01
C GLY A 17 4.55 1.62 -8.06
N THR A 18 3.80 0.55 -8.35
CA THR A 18 3.87 -0.67 -7.54
C THR A 18 5.24 -1.33 -7.68
N GLY A 19 5.84 -1.32 -8.87
CA GLY A 19 7.21 -1.78 -9.08
C GLY A 19 8.20 -1.00 -8.23
N LEU A 20 8.10 0.33 -8.17
CA LEU A 20 9.04 1.19 -7.43
C LEU A 20 8.98 0.93 -5.92
N LEU A 21 7.78 0.84 -5.33
CA LEU A 21 7.66 0.53 -3.90
C LEU A 21 8.24 -0.84 -3.55
N ILE A 22 8.04 -1.85 -4.43
CA ILE A 22 8.63 -3.18 -4.25
C ILE A 22 10.15 -3.16 -4.43
N PHE A 23 10.65 -2.41 -5.41
CA PHE A 23 12.08 -2.27 -5.60
C PHE A 23 12.81 -1.79 -4.35
N PHE A 24 12.33 -0.73 -3.72
CA PHE A 24 12.92 -0.22 -2.49
C PHE A 24 12.67 -1.13 -1.29
N GLY A 25 11.44 -1.63 -1.14
CA GLY A 25 11.08 -2.47 -0.01
C GLY A 25 11.79 -3.81 0.00
N VAL A 26 11.78 -4.55 -1.11
CA VAL A 26 12.51 -5.82 -1.25
C VAL A 26 14.02 -5.57 -1.24
N GLY A 27 14.48 -4.50 -1.90
CA GLY A 27 15.90 -4.14 -1.94
C GLY A 27 16.47 -3.87 -0.56
N CYS A 28 15.75 -3.16 0.32
CA CYS A 28 16.26 -2.91 1.68
C CYS A 28 16.34 -4.20 2.51
N VAL A 29 15.37 -5.11 2.36
CA VAL A 29 15.41 -6.38 3.08
C VAL A 29 16.51 -7.29 2.51
N ALA A 30 16.74 -7.28 1.19
CA ALA A 30 17.87 -7.97 0.58
C ALA A 30 19.21 -7.42 1.09
N ALA A 31 19.36 -6.09 1.14
CA ALA A 31 20.58 -5.47 1.69
C ALA A 31 20.86 -5.92 3.12
N LEU A 32 19.82 -5.98 3.96
CA LEU A 32 19.95 -6.43 5.35
C LEU A 32 20.31 -7.93 5.45
N LYS A 33 19.63 -8.78 4.67
CA LYS A 33 19.72 -10.23 4.82
C LYS A 33 20.93 -10.84 4.14
N VAL A 34 21.28 -10.40 2.94
CA VAL A 34 22.31 -11.06 2.13
C VAL A 34 23.52 -10.16 1.79
N ALA A 35 23.44 -8.85 2.01
CA ALA A 35 24.54 -7.93 1.68
C ALA A 35 25.23 -7.31 2.91
N GLY A 36 24.87 -7.73 4.13
CA GLY A 36 25.55 -7.30 5.36
C GLY A 36 25.22 -5.88 5.81
N ALA A 37 24.16 -5.24 5.31
CA ALA A 37 23.70 -3.97 5.85
C ALA A 37 23.26 -4.14 7.30
N SER A 38 23.53 -3.13 8.12
CA SER A 38 23.22 -3.18 9.55
C SER A 38 22.19 -2.11 9.91
N PHE A 39 20.91 -2.50 9.94
CA PHE A 39 19.78 -1.68 10.38
C PHE A 39 18.63 -2.57 10.89
N GLY A 40 17.66 -2.00 11.57
CA GLY A 40 16.59 -2.73 12.23
C GLY A 40 15.20 -2.44 11.66
N GLN A 41 14.17 -2.84 12.42
CA GLN A 41 12.76 -2.72 12.03
C GLN A 41 12.34 -1.27 11.73
N TRP A 42 12.92 -0.30 12.45
CA TRP A 42 12.59 1.12 12.25
C TRP A 42 13.02 1.60 10.87
N GLU A 43 14.27 1.33 10.50
CA GLU A 43 14.82 1.76 9.20
C GLU A 43 14.14 1.01 8.04
N ILE A 44 13.86 -0.29 8.19
CA ILE A 44 13.07 -1.05 7.22
C ILE A 44 11.72 -0.35 6.99
N SER A 45 11.03 0.00 8.07
CA SER A 45 9.71 0.63 8.02
C SER A 45 9.76 2.01 7.35
N ILE A 46 10.78 2.82 7.65
CA ILE A 46 11.01 4.12 7.01
C ILE A 46 11.28 3.95 5.51
N ILE A 47 12.11 2.98 5.11
CA ILE A 47 12.43 2.75 3.69
C ILE A 47 11.17 2.31 2.91
N TRP A 48 10.38 1.39 3.47
CA TRP A 48 9.10 1.00 2.88
C TRP A 48 8.15 2.19 2.74
N GLY A 49 7.99 3.00 3.80
CA GLY A 49 7.13 4.17 3.79
C GLY A 49 7.58 5.23 2.77
N LEU A 50 8.86 5.56 2.74
CA LEU A 50 9.41 6.50 1.76
C LEU A 50 9.34 5.95 0.33
N GLY A 51 9.54 4.64 0.14
CA GLY A 51 9.35 3.98 -1.15
C GLY A 51 7.93 4.15 -1.68
N VAL A 52 6.92 4.01 -0.81
CA VAL A 52 5.51 4.28 -1.17
C VAL A 52 5.30 5.76 -1.47
N ALA A 53 5.82 6.68 -0.66
CA ALA A 53 5.69 8.11 -0.93
C ALA A 53 6.27 8.49 -2.30
N MET A 54 7.46 7.99 -2.64
CA MET A 54 8.09 8.23 -3.94
C MET A 54 7.27 7.65 -5.09
N ALA A 55 6.70 6.45 -4.91
CA ALA A 55 5.82 5.83 -5.90
C ALA A 55 4.55 6.66 -6.15
N ILE A 56 3.94 7.21 -5.09
CA ILE A 56 2.78 8.10 -5.20
C ILE A 56 3.17 9.40 -5.92
N TYR A 57 4.28 10.05 -5.54
CA TYR A 57 4.76 11.25 -6.23
C TYR A 57 5.01 11.02 -7.72
N LEU A 58 5.51 9.84 -8.09
CA LEU A 58 5.77 9.49 -9.49
C LEU A 58 4.47 9.33 -10.29
N THR A 59 3.40 8.79 -9.70
CA THR A 59 2.29 8.22 -10.48
C THR A 59 0.93 8.84 -10.22
N ALA A 60 0.75 9.61 -9.12
CA ALA A 60 -0.54 10.13 -8.70
C ALA A 60 -1.21 11.02 -9.76
N GLY A 61 -0.45 11.84 -10.47
CA GLY A 61 -0.97 12.71 -11.54
C GLY A 61 -1.53 11.95 -12.75
N VAL A 62 -1.23 10.65 -12.89
CA VAL A 62 -1.65 9.82 -14.03
C VAL A 62 -2.77 8.86 -13.64
N SER A 63 -2.58 8.07 -12.57
CA SER A 63 -3.51 7.01 -12.17
C SER A 63 -4.26 7.30 -10.87
N GLY A 64 -3.83 8.28 -10.09
CA GLY A 64 -4.24 8.45 -8.70
C GLY A 64 -3.39 7.64 -7.72
N ALA A 65 -2.42 6.85 -8.21
CA ALA A 65 -1.48 6.05 -7.43
C ALA A 65 -2.16 5.15 -6.40
N HIS A 66 -3.01 4.24 -6.85
CA HIS A 66 -3.62 3.25 -5.95
C HIS A 66 -2.57 2.26 -5.43
N LEU A 67 -1.73 1.72 -6.33
CA LEU A 67 -0.56 0.85 -6.05
C LEU A 67 -0.88 -0.37 -5.17
N ASN A 68 -2.17 -0.65 -4.96
CA ASN A 68 -2.66 -1.63 -4.00
C ASN A 68 -4.08 -2.09 -4.39
N PRO A 69 -4.31 -3.40 -4.62
CA PRO A 69 -5.64 -3.94 -4.92
C PRO A 69 -6.68 -3.62 -3.84
N ALA A 70 -6.30 -3.67 -2.56
CA ALA A 70 -7.22 -3.38 -1.47
C ALA A 70 -7.68 -1.91 -1.48
N VAL A 71 -6.76 -0.98 -1.75
CA VAL A 71 -7.08 0.45 -1.94
C VAL A 71 -7.96 0.64 -3.18
N THR A 72 -7.62 0.00 -4.30
CA THR A 72 -8.39 0.09 -5.55
C THR A 72 -9.84 -0.36 -5.35
N ILE A 73 -10.05 -1.49 -4.68
CA ILE A 73 -11.37 -2.02 -4.38
C ILE A 73 -12.13 -1.09 -3.41
N ALA A 74 -11.47 -0.60 -2.36
CA ALA A 74 -12.11 0.32 -1.41
C ALA A 74 -12.51 1.65 -2.07
N LEU A 75 -11.69 2.22 -2.94
CA LEU A 75 -12.03 3.43 -3.70
C LEU A 75 -13.18 3.19 -4.68
N TRP A 76 -13.25 2.01 -5.29
CA TRP A 76 -14.41 1.63 -6.10
C TRP A 76 -15.70 1.57 -5.28
N LEU A 77 -15.66 0.94 -4.10
CA LEU A 77 -16.84 0.75 -3.27
C LEU A 77 -17.31 2.05 -2.56
N PHE A 78 -16.38 2.93 -2.18
CA PHE A 78 -16.65 4.05 -1.28
C PHE A 78 -16.27 5.44 -1.81
N ALA A 79 -15.57 5.55 -2.94
CA ALA A 79 -15.06 6.83 -3.47
C ALA A 79 -15.30 7.02 -4.98
N CYS A 80 -16.34 6.37 -5.53
CA CYS A 80 -16.77 6.52 -6.93
C CYS A 80 -15.71 6.23 -8.00
N PHE A 81 -14.72 5.40 -7.70
CA PHE A 81 -13.76 4.95 -8.71
C PHE A 81 -14.47 4.06 -9.75
N ASP A 82 -14.12 4.23 -11.04
CA ASP A 82 -14.76 3.48 -12.14
C ASP A 82 -14.45 1.98 -12.05
N GLY A 83 -15.48 1.15 -11.82
CA GLY A 83 -15.36 -0.30 -11.68
C GLY A 83 -14.71 -1.01 -12.86
N ARG A 84 -14.81 -0.43 -14.08
CA ARG A 84 -14.17 -0.99 -15.30
C ARG A 84 -12.63 -0.92 -15.24
N LYS A 85 -12.08 -0.07 -14.38
CA LYS A 85 -10.63 0.10 -14.19
C LYS A 85 -10.05 -0.80 -13.09
N VAL A 86 -10.89 -1.38 -12.24
CA VAL A 86 -10.44 -2.17 -11.07
C VAL A 86 -9.55 -3.33 -11.49
N VAL A 87 -10.03 -4.18 -12.40
CA VAL A 87 -9.26 -5.35 -12.85
C VAL A 87 -7.98 -4.96 -13.59
N PRO A 88 -7.98 -4.00 -14.56
CA PRO A 88 -6.76 -3.52 -15.19
C PRO A 88 -5.71 -2.99 -14.19
N PHE A 89 -6.14 -2.24 -13.17
CA PHE A 89 -5.24 -1.74 -12.13
C PHE A 89 -4.62 -2.88 -11.32
N ILE A 90 -5.43 -3.82 -10.84
CA ILE A 90 -4.96 -4.97 -10.06
C ILE A 90 -3.92 -5.79 -10.83
N ILE A 91 -4.18 -6.06 -12.12
CA ILE A 91 -3.24 -6.79 -12.98
C ILE A 91 -1.93 -6.02 -13.12
N SER A 92 -2.00 -4.70 -13.34
CA SER A 92 -0.81 -3.84 -13.50
C SER A 92 0.00 -3.77 -12.21
N GLN A 93 -0.64 -3.64 -11.06
CA GLN A 93 -0.03 -3.63 -9.73
C GLN A 93 0.69 -4.96 -9.46
N PHE A 94 0.02 -6.09 -9.71
CA PHE A 94 0.60 -7.41 -9.55
C PHE A 94 1.82 -7.62 -10.45
N ALA A 95 1.71 -7.27 -11.75
CA ALA A 95 2.80 -7.41 -12.70
C ALA A 95 4.00 -6.51 -12.32
N GLY A 96 3.76 -5.28 -11.89
CA GLY A 96 4.81 -4.36 -11.41
C GLY A 96 5.55 -4.92 -10.20
N ALA A 97 4.81 -5.45 -9.23
CA ALA A 97 5.39 -6.06 -8.03
C ALA A 97 6.23 -7.31 -8.36
N PHE A 98 5.72 -8.17 -9.24
CA PHE A 98 6.44 -9.35 -9.71
C PHE A 98 7.76 -8.99 -10.42
N CYS A 99 7.69 -8.08 -11.40
CA CYS A 99 8.87 -7.66 -12.16
C CYS A 99 9.93 -6.99 -11.27
N ALA A 100 9.51 -6.16 -10.31
CA ALA A 100 10.44 -5.53 -9.38
C ALA A 100 11.12 -6.54 -8.44
N ALA A 101 10.41 -7.55 -7.96
CA ALA A 101 11.00 -8.64 -7.18
C ALA A 101 12.04 -9.41 -7.99
N ALA A 102 11.73 -9.73 -9.25
CA ALA A 102 12.66 -10.38 -10.17
C ALA A 102 13.91 -9.50 -10.43
N LEU A 103 13.71 -8.20 -10.63
CA LEU A 103 14.80 -7.25 -10.81
C LEU A 103 15.72 -7.19 -9.59
N VAL A 104 15.18 -7.03 -8.39
CA VAL A 104 15.99 -7.02 -7.15
C VAL A 104 16.73 -8.33 -6.98
N TYR A 105 16.07 -9.48 -7.18
CA TYR A 105 16.74 -10.77 -7.14
C TYR A 105 17.90 -10.83 -8.12
N GLY A 106 17.72 -10.39 -9.37
CA GLY A 106 18.79 -10.37 -10.38
C GLY A 106 19.97 -9.50 -9.96
N LEU A 107 19.72 -8.34 -9.33
CA LEU A 107 20.76 -7.43 -8.84
C LEU A 107 21.55 -8.02 -7.65
N TYR A 108 20.91 -8.83 -6.82
CA TYR A 108 21.50 -9.46 -5.63
C TYR A 108 21.85 -10.95 -5.85
N TYR A 109 21.76 -11.46 -7.09
CA TYR A 109 21.77 -12.88 -7.43
C TYR A 109 22.86 -13.68 -6.72
N ASN A 110 24.12 -13.28 -6.85
CA ASN A 110 25.26 -14.01 -6.26
C ASN A 110 25.17 -14.04 -4.73
N LEU A 111 24.69 -12.98 -4.10
CA LEU A 111 24.59 -12.88 -2.64
C LEU A 111 23.55 -13.85 -2.06
N PHE A 112 22.49 -14.14 -2.81
CA PHE A 112 21.54 -15.19 -2.42
C PHE A 112 22.20 -16.57 -2.40
N PHE A 113 22.98 -16.92 -3.42
CA PHE A 113 23.69 -18.20 -3.47
C PHE A 113 24.78 -18.31 -2.42
N ASP A 114 25.55 -17.26 -2.20
CA ASP A 114 26.58 -17.23 -1.16
C ASP A 114 25.95 -17.42 0.24
N PHE A 115 24.80 -16.80 0.49
CA PHE A 115 24.07 -16.97 1.74
C PHE A 115 23.57 -18.42 1.90
N GLU A 116 22.91 -18.98 0.89
CA GLU A 116 22.42 -20.36 0.89
C GLU A 116 23.55 -21.36 1.13
N HIS A 117 24.68 -21.18 0.43
CA HIS A 117 25.85 -22.05 0.57
C HIS A 117 26.47 -21.94 1.97
N SER A 118 26.69 -20.74 2.49
CA SER A 118 27.30 -20.50 3.80
C SER A 118 26.46 -21.01 4.97
N HIS A 119 25.13 -21.05 4.81
CA HIS A 119 24.19 -21.52 5.83
C HIS A 119 23.69 -22.96 5.58
N ASN A 120 24.22 -23.67 4.57
CA ASN A 120 23.75 -24.99 4.14
C ASN A 120 22.22 -25.02 3.91
N MET A 121 21.65 -23.93 3.39
CA MET A 121 20.23 -23.76 3.21
C MET A 121 19.78 -24.38 1.88
N VAL A 122 18.74 -25.21 1.92
CA VAL A 122 18.12 -25.81 0.74
C VAL A 122 16.91 -24.97 0.35
N ARG A 123 16.97 -24.34 -0.84
CA ARG A 123 15.86 -23.58 -1.36
C ARG A 123 14.62 -24.46 -1.53
N GLY A 124 13.44 -23.97 -1.11
CA GLY A 124 12.20 -24.75 -1.08
C GLY A 124 11.93 -25.47 0.24
N SER A 125 12.90 -25.52 1.15
CA SER A 125 12.67 -25.98 2.53
C SER A 125 11.99 -24.89 3.37
N VAL A 126 11.44 -25.28 4.53
CA VAL A 126 10.81 -24.33 5.46
C VAL A 126 11.81 -23.30 6.00
N GLU A 127 13.06 -23.72 6.21
CA GLU A 127 14.16 -22.86 6.65
C GLU A 127 14.44 -21.76 5.63
N SER A 128 14.28 -22.06 4.33
CA SER A 128 14.49 -21.08 3.26
C SER A 128 13.45 -19.96 3.20
N LEU A 129 12.39 -20.04 4.03
CA LEU A 129 11.46 -18.92 4.24
C LEU A 129 12.15 -17.69 4.78
N GLU A 130 13.30 -17.82 5.42
CA GLU A 130 14.13 -16.68 5.82
C GLU A 130 14.52 -15.82 4.60
N LEU A 131 14.90 -16.42 3.49
CA LEU A 131 15.21 -15.72 2.24
C LEU A 131 13.96 -15.37 1.44
N ALA A 132 12.94 -16.24 1.41
CA ALA A 132 11.64 -15.89 0.80
C ALA A 132 11.00 -14.67 1.46
N GLY A 133 11.25 -14.45 2.75
CA GLY A 133 10.84 -13.29 3.52
C GLY A 133 11.45 -11.97 3.06
N ILE A 134 12.48 -11.99 2.22
CA ILE A 134 13.00 -10.80 1.53
C ILE A 134 11.95 -10.23 0.57
N PHE A 135 11.24 -11.11 -0.13
CA PHE A 135 10.29 -10.75 -1.18
C PHE A 135 8.90 -10.43 -0.63
N SER A 136 8.43 -11.22 0.33
CA SER A 136 7.04 -11.20 0.78
C SER A 136 6.93 -11.45 2.28
N THR A 137 5.70 -11.39 2.80
CA THR A 137 5.48 -11.46 4.25
C THR A 137 5.15 -12.87 4.70
N TYR A 138 5.58 -13.18 5.94
CA TYR A 138 5.23 -14.38 6.68
C TYR A 138 4.94 -13.99 8.14
N PRO A 139 4.06 -14.74 8.84
CA PRO A 139 3.67 -14.39 10.19
C PRO A 139 4.78 -14.74 11.19
N ASN A 140 4.79 -14.03 12.30
CA ASN A 140 5.58 -14.45 13.45
C ASN A 140 5.20 -15.89 13.84
N PRO A 141 6.17 -16.78 14.17
CA PRO A 141 5.89 -18.18 14.51
C PRO A 141 4.90 -18.38 15.66
N HIS A 142 4.78 -17.40 16.55
CA HIS A 142 3.93 -17.48 17.74
C HIS A 142 2.49 -17.01 17.53
N ILE A 143 2.12 -16.53 16.32
CA ILE A 143 0.74 -16.13 16.03
C ILE A 143 0.07 -17.11 15.08
N ASN A 144 -1.20 -17.38 15.32
CA ASN A 144 -1.99 -18.27 14.49
C ASN A 144 -2.59 -17.53 13.28
N PHE A 145 -3.23 -18.30 12.38
CA PHE A 145 -3.82 -17.78 11.15
C PHE A 145 -4.88 -16.69 11.41
N VAL A 146 -5.77 -16.91 12.39
CA VAL A 146 -6.86 -15.96 12.71
C VAL A 146 -6.29 -14.65 13.24
N GLN A 147 -5.29 -14.74 14.12
CA GLN A 147 -4.60 -13.58 14.66
C GLN A 147 -3.85 -12.81 13.57
N ALA A 148 -3.15 -13.50 12.68
CA ALA A 148 -2.48 -12.87 11.54
C ALA A 148 -3.48 -12.17 10.60
N PHE A 149 -4.62 -12.81 10.32
CA PHE A 149 -5.70 -12.22 9.54
C PHE A 149 -6.25 -10.95 10.21
N ALA A 150 -6.49 -10.99 11.52
CA ALA A 150 -6.97 -9.83 12.28
C ALA A 150 -5.96 -8.67 12.26
N VAL A 151 -4.66 -8.95 12.40
CA VAL A 151 -3.60 -7.94 12.31
C VAL A 151 -3.62 -7.25 10.95
N GLU A 152 -3.55 -8.02 9.85
CA GLU A 152 -3.54 -7.45 8.48
C GLU A 152 -4.83 -6.69 8.16
N MET A 153 -5.98 -7.18 8.63
CA MET A 153 -7.25 -6.48 8.48
C MET A 153 -7.25 -5.13 9.20
N VAL A 154 -6.80 -5.09 10.47
CA VAL A 154 -6.80 -3.86 11.28
C VAL A 154 -5.82 -2.82 10.74
N ILE A 155 -4.58 -3.22 10.43
CA ILE A 155 -3.58 -2.28 9.92
C ILE A 155 -3.96 -1.72 8.55
N THR A 156 -4.63 -2.53 7.72
CA THR A 156 -5.13 -2.04 6.42
C THR A 156 -6.36 -1.15 6.57
N ALA A 157 -7.22 -1.41 7.57
CA ALA A 157 -8.33 -0.51 7.89
C ALA A 157 -7.82 0.87 8.32
N ILE A 158 -6.80 0.92 9.18
CA ILE A 158 -6.14 2.16 9.58
C ILE A 158 -5.53 2.86 8.37
N LEU A 159 -4.78 2.12 7.53
CA LEU A 159 -4.18 2.67 6.32
C LEU A 159 -5.23 3.34 5.43
N MET A 160 -6.31 2.63 5.09
CA MET A 160 -7.33 3.16 4.18
C MET A 160 -8.12 4.32 4.78
N GLY A 161 -8.46 4.24 6.06
CA GLY A 161 -9.16 5.33 6.75
C GLY A 161 -8.36 6.63 6.75
N VAL A 162 -7.05 6.55 7.01
CA VAL A 162 -6.17 7.73 7.01
C VAL A 162 -5.87 8.20 5.59
N ILE A 163 -5.73 7.31 4.59
CA ILE A 163 -5.63 7.72 3.17
C ILE A 163 -6.83 8.59 2.79
N LEU A 164 -8.05 8.13 3.11
CA LEU A 164 -9.25 8.91 2.82
C LEU A 164 -9.24 10.25 3.55
N ALA A 165 -8.85 10.28 4.83
CA ALA A 165 -8.75 11.53 5.59
C ALA A 165 -7.76 12.52 4.98
N LEU A 166 -6.60 12.06 4.50
CA LEU A 166 -5.56 12.89 3.88
C LEU A 166 -5.91 13.37 2.47
N THR A 167 -6.89 12.73 1.83
CA THR A 167 -7.31 13.04 0.45
C THR A 167 -8.73 13.61 0.37
N ASP A 168 -9.45 13.72 1.49
CA ASP A 168 -10.78 14.28 1.55
C ASP A 168 -10.73 15.81 1.52
N ASP A 169 -11.39 16.38 0.53
CA ASP A 169 -11.48 17.82 0.33
C ASP A 169 -12.13 18.56 1.48
N GLY A 170 -13.08 17.97 2.16
CA GLY A 170 -13.75 18.57 3.31
C GLY A 170 -12.89 18.61 4.59
N ASN A 171 -11.84 17.80 4.68
CA ASN A 171 -11.03 17.71 5.91
C ASN A 171 -10.08 18.90 6.12
N GLY A 172 -9.81 19.72 5.10
CA GLY A 172 -9.08 20.99 5.21
C GLY A 172 -7.60 20.89 5.57
N ILE A 173 -7.11 19.71 5.95
CA ILE A 173 -5.73 19.45 6.39
C ILE A 173 -4.95 18.72 5.29
N PRO A 174 -3.65 18.68 5.36
CA PRO A 174 -2.72 18.82 4.26
C PRO A 174 -3.06 17.95 3.05
N ARG A 175 -3.67 18.58 2.09
CA ARG A 175 -3.90 18.08 0.75
C ARG A 175 -2.70 18.31 -0.15
N GLY A 176 -2.76 17.74 -1.34
CA GLY A 176 -1.85 18.01 -2.42
C GLY A 176 -0.44 17.50 -2.12
N PRO A 177 0.60 18.33 -2.24
CA PRO A 177 1.98 17.87 -2.28
C PRO A 177 2.44 17.10 -1.03
N LEU A 178 1.82 17.32 0.12
CA LEU A 178 2.24 16.72 1.38
C LEU A 178 1.57 15.35 1.65
N ALA A 179 0.38 15.10 1.11
CA ALA A 179 -0.35 13.86 1.35
C ALA A 179 0.45 12.58 1.03
N PRO A 180 1.19 12.47 -0.08
CA PRO A 180 2.01 11.29 -0.35
C PRO A 180 3.06 11.01 0.72
N LEU A 181 3.73 12.05 1.22
CA LEU A 181 4.72 11.91 2.29
C LEU A 181 4.08 11.42 3.59
N LEU A 182 2.92 11.97 3.96
CA LEU A 182 2.18 11.56 5.16
C LEU A 182 1.65 10.13 5.06
N ILE A 183 1.21 9.70 3.88
CA ILE A 183 0.85 8.29 3.63
C ILE A 183 2.08 7.39 3.82
N GLY A 184 3.23 7.79 3.29
CA GLY A 184 4.47 7.06 3.50
C GLY A 184 4.86 6.97 4.98
N LEU A 185 4.77 8.07 5.72
CA LEU A 185 5.03 8.08 7.17
C LEU A 185 4.03 7.20 7.94
N LEU A 186 2.77 7.20 7.56
CA LEU A 186 1.79 6.28 8.14
C LEU A 186 2.20 4.82 7.96
N ILE A 187 2.63 4.43 6.76
CA ILE A 187 3.12 3.08 6.49
C ILE A 187 4.35 2.77 7.36
N ALA A 188 5.26 3.72 7.50
CA ALA A 188 6.43 3.57 8.37
C ALA A 188 6.05 3.34 9.84
N VAL A 189 5.07 4.10 10.36
CA VAL A 189 4.57 3.95 11.73
C VAL A 189 3.87 2.59 11.92
N ILE A 190 3.04 2.17 10.97
CA ILE A 190 2.42 0.84 11.01
C ILE A 190 3.50 -0.26 10.97
N GLY A 191 4.48 -0.14 10.08
CA GLY A 191 5.57 -1.09 9.96
C GLY A 191 6.41 -1.21 11.23
N ALA A 192 6.76 -0.08 11.85
CA ALA A 192 7.53 -0.05 13.09
C ALA A 192 6.77 -0.67 14.27
N SER A 193 5.45 -0.45 14.34
CA SER A 193 4.62 -0.90 15.47
C SER A 193 4.06 -2.31 15.32
N MET A 194 3.65 -2.71 14.11
CA MET A 194 2.93 -3.98 13.87
C MET A 194 3.69 -4.93 12.92
N GLY A 195 4.75 -4.46 12.27
CA GLY A 195 5.56 -5.26 11.36
C GLY A 195 6.08 -6.57 11.96
N PRO A 196 6.53 -6.62 13.23
CA PRO A 196 6.99 -7.86 13.85
C PRO A 196 5.95 -8.97 13.94
N LEU A 197 4.67 -8.67 13.75
CA LEU A 197 3.59 -9.66 13.82
C LEU A 197 3.39 -10.40 12.49
N THR A 198 3.32 -9.67 11.37
CA THR A 198 2.93 -10.24 10.07
C THR A 198 3.80 -9.78 8.90
N GLY A 199 4.73 -8.85 9.11
CA GLY A 199 5.46 -8.19 8.04
C GLY A 199 4.69 -7.04 7.37
N PHE A 200 3.57 -6.59 7.95
CA PHE A 200 2.74 -5.46 7.47
C PHE A 200 2.51 -5.47 5.95
N ALA A 201 1.89 -6.54 5.44
CA ALA A 201 1.63 -6.69 4.00
C ALA A 201 0.72 -5.56 3.48
N MET A 202 -0.47 -5.39 4.06
CA MET A 202 -1.49 -4.37 3.76
C MET A 202 -1.87 -4.23 2.27
N ASN A 203 -1.30 -5.03 1.40
CA ASN A 203 -1.38 -4.86 -0.05
C ASN A 203 -1.25 -6.23 -0.73
N PRO A 204 -2.34 -6.76 -1.33
CA PRO A 204 -2.29 -8.05 -2.01
C PRO A 204 -1.25 -8.13 -3.14
N ALA A 205 -1.05 -7.08 -3.93
CA ALA A 205 -0.08 -7.09 -5.01
C ALA A 205 1.36 -7.06 -4.48
N ARG A 206 1.61 -6.26 -3.42
CA ARG A 206 2.91 -6.19 -2.73
C ARG A 206 3.35 -7.53 -2.18
N ASP A 207 2.41 -8.40 -1.84
CA ASP A 207 2.75 -9.70 -1.27
C ASP A 207 2.71 -10.82 -2.32
N LEU A 208 1.62 -10.97 -3.07
CA LEU A 208 1.45 -12.07 -4.04
C LEU A 208 2.33 -11.95 -5.29
N GLY A 209 2.60 -10.75 -5.78
CA GLY A 209 3.49 -10.58 -6.93
C GLY A 209 4.87 -11.15 -6.64
N PRO A 210 5.57 -10.70 -5.58
CA PRO A 210 6.84 -11.25 -5.15
C PRO A 210 6.79 -12.72 -4.69
N LYS A 211 5.67 -13.19 -4.07
CA LYS A 211 5.50 -14.63 -3.75
C LYS A 211 5.48 -15.49 -5.01
N THR A 212 4.78 -15.02 -6.05
CA THR A 212 4.76 -15.73 -7.34
C THR A 212 6.14 -15.76 -7.97
N PHE A 213 6.88 -14.66 -7.88
CA PHE A 213 8.28 -14.66 -8.30
C PHE A 213 9.12 -15.68 -7.49
N ALA A 214 9.04 -15.67 -6.17
CA ALA A 214 9.79 -16.60 -5.32
C ALA A 214 9.44 -18.06 -5.64
N TRP A 215 8.16 -18.37 -5.87
CA TRP A 215 7.74 -19.70 -6.30
C TRP A 215 8.44 -20.15 -7.59
N LEU A 216 8.49 -19.30 -8.62
CA LEU A 216 9.18 -19.57 -9.88
C LEU A 216 10.71 -19.62 -9.72
N ALA A 217 11.27 -18.85 -8.79
CA ALA A 217 12.71 -18.79 -8.53
C ALA A 217 13.22 -19.96 -7.68
N GLY A 218 12.39 -20.98 -7.43
CA GLY A 218 12.78 -22.24 -6.83
C GLY A 218 12.39 -22.44 -5.37
N TRP A 219 11.72 -21.47 -4.72
CA TRP A 219 11.14 -21.71 -3.39
C TRP A 219 9.92 -22.62 -3.44
N GLY A 220 9.27 -22.78 -4.61
CA GLY A 220 8.14 -23.68 -4.77
C GLY A 220 6.96 -23.33 -3.82
N ASP A 221 6.18 -24.34 -3.48
CA ASP A 221 4.93 -24.15 -2.73
C ASP A 221 5.12 -23.55 -1.33
N VAL A 222 6.32 -23.66 -0.74
CA VAL A 222 6.61 -23.07 0.56
C VAL A 222 6.50 -21.54 0.53
N ALA A 223 6.74 -20.92 -0.63
CA ALA A 223 6.55 -19.48 -0.81
C ALA A 223 5.09 -19.05 -0.57
N PHE A 224 4.10 -19.86 -0.95
CA PHE A 224 2.69 -19.57 -0.72
C PHE A 224 2.19 -20.09 0.61
N THR A 225 2.57 -21.31 1.00
CA THR A 225 2.08 -21.94 2.23
C THR A 225 2.67 -21.31 3.49
N GLY A 226 3.91 -20.79 3.41
CA GLY A 226 4.66 -20.33 4.57
C GLY A 226 4.98 -21.46 5.55
N GLY A 227 5.03 -22.73 5.06
CA GLY A 227 5.23 -23.92 5.90
C GLY A 227 4.07 -24.20 6.85
N LYS A 228 2.85 -23.73 6.54
CA LYS A 228 1.65 -23.89 7.38
C LYS A 228 0.64 -24.79 6.68
N ASP A 229 -0.22 -25.48 7.48
CA ASP A 229 -1.30 -26.33 6.98
C ASP A 229 -2.34 -25.51 6.20
N ILE A 230 -2.72 -24.33 6.74
CA ILE A 230 -3.53 -23.36 6.02
C ILE A 230 -2.58 -22.42 5.30
N PRO A 231 -2.60 -22.37 3.94
CA PRO A 231 -1.67 -21.55 3.16
C PRO A 231 -1.71 -20.08 3.57
N TYR A 232 -0.55 -19.57 3.99
CA TYR A 232 -0.47 -18.21 4.54
C TYR A 232 -0.83 -17.11 3.54
N PHE A 233 -0.60 -17.33 2.24
CA PHE A 233 -0.92 -16.32 1.22
C PHE A 233 -2.36 -15.82 1.26
N LEU A 234 -3.30 -16.61 1.81
CA LEU A 234 -4.70 -16.23 1.99
C LEU A 234 -4.86 -15.01 2.91
N VAL A 235 -3.95 -14.84 3.88
CA VAL A 235 -3.97 -13.70 4.79
C VAL A 235 -3.68 -12.40 4.04
N PRO A 236 -2.49 -12.19 3.42
CA PRO A 236 -2.19 -10.96 2.70
C PRO A 236 -3.04 -10.75 1.43
N LEU A 237 -3.72 -11.78 0.94
CA LEU A 237 -4.70 -11.64 -0.14
C LEU A 237 -6.03 -11.08 0.36
N CYS A 238 -6.63 -11.69 1.38
CA CYS A 238 -8.01 -11.42 1.77
C CYS A 238 -8.14 -10.37 2.88
N ALA A 239 -7.28 -10.43 3.91
CA ALA A 239 -7.40 -9.55 5.06
C ALA A 239 -7.25 -8.06 4.72
N PRO A 240 -6.31 -7.63 3.83
CA PRO A 240 -6.22 -6.24 3.42
C PRO A 240 -7.46 -5.73 2.69
N ILE A 241 -8.11 -6.56 1.86
CA ILE A 241 -9.34 -6.17 1.13
C ILE A 241 -10.47 -5.91 2.12
N VAL A 242 -10.66 -6.81 3.08
CA VAL A 242 -11.67 -6.64 4.14
C VAL A 242 -11.32 -5.42 5.01
N GLY A 243 -10.05 -5.28 5.39
CA GLY A 243 -9.56 -4.16 6.18
C GLY A 243 -9.77 -2.81 5.49
N ALA A 244 -9.40 -2.69 4.21
CA ALA A 244 -9.58 -1.46 3.46
C ALA A 244 -11.06 -1.08 3.34
N ALA A 245 -11.95 -2.05 3.07
CA ALA A 245 -13.39 -1.81 3.03
C ALA A 245 -13.91 -1.33 4.40
N LEU A 246 -13.49 -1.97 5.49
CA LEU A 246 -13.85 -1.58 6.85
C LEU A 246 -13.35 -0.16 7.18
N GLY A 247 -12.08 0.14 6.89
CA GLY A 247 -11.48 1.46 7.14
C GLY A 247 -12.18 2.57 6.35
N ALA A 248 -12.48 2.32 5.08
CA ALA A 248 -13.23 3.27 4.25
C ALA A 248 -14.66 3.49 4.79
N PHE A 249 -15.35 2.43 5.16
CA PHE A 249 -16.68 2.50 5.78
C PHE A 249 -16.64 3.31 7.08
N CYS A 250 -15.71 2.98 7.99
CA CYS A 250 -15.56 3.69 9.25
C CYS A 250 -15.26 5.18 9.04
N TYR A 251 -14.33 5.53 8.16
CA TYR A 251 -14.02 6.91 7.85
C TYR A 251 -15.26 7.65 7.35
N ARG A 252 -15.93 7.13 6.33
CA ARG A 252 -17.12 7.75 5.74
C ARG A 252 -18.26 7.93 6.74
N LYS A 253 -18.48 6.97 7.62
CA LYS A 253 -19.61 6.98 8.58
C LYS A 253 -19.32 7.72 9.88
N LEU A 254 -18.06 7.69 10.36
CA LEU A 254 -17.73 8.24 11.68
C LEU A 254 -17.09 9.64 11.60
N ILE A 255 -16.40 9.96 10.50
CA ILE A 255 -15.69 11.23 10.34
C ILE A 255 -16.24 11.99 9.14
N GLY A 256 -16.21 11.44 7.94
CA GLY A 256 -16.52 12.14 6.70
C GLY A 256 -17.90 12.79 6.68
N ARG A 257 -18.91 12.15 7.29
CA ARG A 257 -20.27 12.71 7.38
C ARG A 257 -20.39 13.95 8.29
N HIS A 258 -19.38 14.23 9.09
CA HIS A 258 -19.36 15.37 10.02
C HIS A 258 -18.47 16.52 9.53
N LEU A 259 -17.84 16.35 8.36
CA LEU A 259 -17.05 17.43 7.77
C LEU A 259 -17.95 18.54 7.26
N PRO A 260 -17.49 19.82 7.32
CA PRO A 260 -18.23 20.96 6.79
C PRO A 260 -18.59 20.75 5.32
N CYS A 261 -19.83 21.02 4.95
CA CYS A 261 -20.26 21.04 3.56
C CYS A 261 -20.02 22.44 2.98
N ASP A 262 -19.37 22.55 1.82
CA ASP A 262 -19.08 23.85 1.19
C ASP A 262 -20.37 24.69 0.92
N THR A 263 -21.53 24.05 0.77
CA THR A 263 -22.81 24.71 0.64
C THR A 263 -23.24 25.50 1.91
N CYS A 264 -22.86 24.99 3.10
CA CYS A 264 -23.20 25.70 4.35
C CYS A 264 -22.34 26.97 4.57
N VAL A 265 -21.11 26.98 4.03
CA VAL A 265 -20.21 28.15 4.15
C VAL A 265 -20.63 29.29 3.24
N VAL A 266 -21.30 29.00 2.11
CA VAL A 266 -21.83 30.02 1.19
C VAL A 266 -23.04 30.69 1.83
N GLU A 267 -23.95 29.95 2.46
CA GLU A 267 -25.11 30.49 3.14
C GLU A 267 -24.74 31.38 4.35
N GLU A 268 -23.74 31.02 5.14
CA GLU A 268 -23.24 31.87 6.24
C GLU A 268 -22.56 33.14 5.73
N LYS A 269 -21.86 33.12 4.61
CA LYS A 269 -21.25 34.30 4.00
C LYS A 269 -22.30 35.24 3.38
N GLU A 270 -23.35 34.71 2.78
CA GLU A 270 -24.47 35.53 2.26
C GLU A 270 -25.31 36.12 3.38
N ALA A 271 -25.56 35.38 4.47
CA ALA A 271 -26.27 35.88 5.65
C ALA A 271 -25.48 36.94 6.44
N ALA A 272 -24.13 36.88 6.39
CA ALA A 272 -23.24 37.84 7.06
C ALA A 272 -22.94 39.10 6.22
N SER A 273 -23.42 39.20 4.98
CA SER A 273 -23.24 40.38 4.13
C SER A 273 -24.27 41.46 4.51
N PRO A 274 -23.86 42.64 4.98
CA PRO A 274 -24.82 43.71 5.33
C PRO A 274 -25.53 44.19 4.07
N SER A 275 -26.87 44.15 4.09
CA SER A 275 -27.73 44.71 3.04
C SER A 275 -27.45 46.20 2.87
N THR A 276 -26.75 46.57 1.82
CA THR A 276 -26.55 47.95 1.43
C THR A 276 -27.87 48.49 0.89
N THR A 277 -28.67 49.09 1.79
CA THR A 277 -29.87 49.80 1.42
C THR A 277 -29.46 51.04 0.61
N GLN A 278 -29.63 50.99 -0.69
CA GLN A 278 -29.52 52.19 -1.53
C GLN A 278 -30.70 53.12 -1.23
N HIS A 279 -30.44 54.17 -0.49
CA HIS A 279 -31.33 55.36 -0.46
C HIS A 279 -31.23 56.04 -1.84
N LYS A 280 -32.26 55.89 -2.65
CA LYS A 280 -32.51 56.79 -3.76
C LYS A 280 -32.97 58.14 -3.18
N ALA A 281 -32.08 59.13 -3.20
CA ALA A 281 -32.45 60.50 -3.05
C ALA A 281 -33.02 61.03 -4.40
N SER A 282 -34.29 61.40 -4.41
CA SER A 282 -34.93 62.21 -5.44
C SER A 282 -34.52 63.65 -5.27
N LEU A 283 -33.94 64.25 -6.28
CA LEU A 283 -34.15 65.70 -6.67
C LEU A 283 -33.75 65.83 -8.13
#